data_2139559a51c88753a77584cb81b6e5a7
#
_entry.id   2139559a51c88753a77584cb81b6e5a7
#
_cell.length_a   1.000
_cell.length_b   1.000
_cell.length_c   1.000
_cell.angle_alpha   90.00
_cell.angle_beta   90.00
_cell.angle_gamma   90.00
#
_symmetry.space_group_name_H-M   'P 1'
#
loop_
_entity.id
_entity.type
_entity.pdbx_description
1 polymer ?
#
loop_
_entity_poly.entity_id
_entity_poly.type
_entity_poly.pdbx_seq_one_letter_code
_entity_poly.pdbx_strand_id
1 'polypeptide(L)'
;RQIIYDCEDRWAIKDARGVRVDKKHEELVNDHYYALKAQGIDVDVIDSDQKLDRYSLVVAPMLYMVKPGVAESLEEFVKRGGQLVMTYLSGVADENDLCFLGGVPGPLKDLMGIWVEETDGLWDHDRNSIVPVDGNEMGISDSCECGIICDLMHTTTARVQAVYGDDFYKGTPAITVNDFGEGQAWYIAVSYTHLT
;
A
#
# COMPACT_ATOMS: atom_id res chain seq x y z
N ARG A 1 -10.40 -13.72 2.91
CA ARG A 1 -9.31 -12.83 2.44
C ARG A 1 -9.68 -12.32 1.07
N GLN A 2 -9.24 -11.10 0.75
CA GLN A 2 -9.49 -10.53 -0.58
C GLN A 2 -8.35 -9.63 -1.02
N ILE A 3 -8.25 -9.48 -2.34
CA ILE A 3 -7.39 -8.49 -3.01
C ILE A 3 -8.29 -7.59 -3.83
N ILE A 4 -8.12 -6.27 -3.71
CA ILE A 4 -8.78 -5.29 -4.57
C ILE A 4 -8.01 -5.22 -5.89
N TYR A 5 -8.73 -5.40 -7.00
CA TYR A 5 -8.22 -5.22 -8.34
C TYR A 5 -9.30 -4.59 -9.21
N ASP A 6 -9.19 -3.30 -9.38
CA ASP A 6 -10.18 -2.45 -10.06
C ASP A 6 -9.72 -2.15 -11.49
N CYS A 7 -10.60 -2.32 -12.46
CA CYS A 7 -10.26 -2.09 -13.87
C CYS A 7 -10.01 -0.62 -14.19
N GLU A 8 -10.76 0.29 -13.56
CA GLU A 8 -10.60 1.73 -13.76
C GLU A 8 -9.30 2.22 -13.13
N ASP A 9 -9.00 1.75 -11.92
CA ASP A 9 -7.72 1.97 -11.25
C ASP A 9 -6.54 1.50 -12.10
N ARG A 10 -6.63 0.30 -12.66
CA ARG A 10 -5.62 -0.24 -13.59
C ARG A 10 -5.41 0.66 -14.82
N TRP A 11 -6.48 1.19 -15.39
CA TRP A 11 -6.38 2.08 -16.55
C TRP A 11 -5.74 3.41 -16.17
N ALA A 12 -6.14 4.00 -15.05
CA ALA A 12 -5.53 5.23 -14.53
C ALA A 12 -4.03 5.06 -14.26
N ILE A 13 -3.62 3.98 -13.60
CA ILE A 13 -2.20 3.65 -13.36
C ILE A 13 -1.42 3.51 -14.67
N LYS A 14 -2.01 2.86 -15.68
CA LYS A 14 -1.37 2.64 -16.97
C LYS A 14 -1.19 3.94 -17.75
N ASP A 15 -2.17 4.84 -17.70
CA ASP A 15 -2.15 6.11 -18.41
C ASP A 15 -1.34 7.19 -17.67
N ALA A 16 -1.25 7.11 -16.33
CA ALA A 16 -0.43 7.99 -15.52
C ALA A 16 1.06 7.83 -15.87
N ARG A 17 1.68 8.88 -16.41
CA ARG A 17 3.09 8.87 -16.84
C ARG A 17 4.07 9.25 -15.75
N GLY A 18 3.58 9.74 -14.61
CA GLY A 18 4.41 10.14 -13.49
C GLY A 18 5.20 9.00 -12.87
N VAL A 19 6.31 9.32 -12.21
CA VAL A 19 7.23 8.43 -11.50
C VAL A 19 7.90 7.41 -12.42
N ARG A 20 7.14 6.49 -13.02
CA ARG A 20 7.60 5.49 -14.00
C ARG A 20 6.51 5.18 -15.01
N VAL A 21 6.91 4.81 -16.23
CA VAL A 21 5.98 4.33 -17.27
C VAL A 21 5.45 2.94 -16.92
N ASP A 22 6.35 2.02 -16.52
CA ASP A 22 6.00 0.66 -16.11
C ASP A 22 5.98 0.56 -14.58
N LYS A 23 4.77 0.59 -14.00
CA LYS A 23 4.55 0.52 -12.55
C LYS A 23 4.31 -0.90 -12.03
N LYS A 24 4.21 -1.87 -12.94
CA LYS A 24 4.04 -3.30 -12.64
C LYS A 24 2.86 -3.64 -11.72
N HIS A 25 1.73 -2.93 -11.91
CA HIS A 25 0.54 -3.12 -11.08
C HIS A 25 -0.01 -4.55 -11.15
N GLU A 26 -0.12 -5.12 -12.36
CA GLU A 26 -0.66 -6.48 -12.54
C GLU A 26 0.27 -7.53 -11.90
N GLU A 27 1.59 -7.36 -12.03
CA GLU A 27 2.57 -8.22 -11.37
C GLU A 27 2.42 -8.14 -9.84
N LEU A 28 2.31 -6.94 -9.27
CA LEU A 28 2.15 -6.74 -7.84
C LEU A 28 0.88 -7.43 -7.30
N VAL A 29 -0.25 -7.28 -7.99
CA VAL A 29 -1.51 -7.97 -7.63
C VAL A 29 -1.34 -9.49 -7.65
N ASN A 30 -0.70 -10.01 -8.70
CA ASN A 30 -0.43 -11.44 -8.84
C ASN A 30 0.51 -11.95 -7.74
N ASP A 31 1.55 -11.21 -7.39
CA ASP A 31 2.49 -11.59 -6.34
C ASP A 31 1.79 -11.72 -4.99
N HIS A 32 0.94 -10.77 -4.63
CA HIS A 32 0.11 -10.87 -3.42
C HIS A 32 -0.84 -12.06 -3.48
N TYR A 33 -1.48 -12.30 -4.62
CA TYR A 33 -2.39 -13.44 -4.79
C TYR A 33 -1.67 -14.77 -4.60
N TYR A 34 -0.54 -14.96 -5.28
CA TYR A 34 0.23 -16.21 -5.19
C TYR A 34 0.88 -16.40 -3.81
N ALA A 35 1.34 -15.34 -3.16
CA ALA A 35 1.87 -15.42 -1.79
C ALA A 35 0.81 -15.95 -0.81
N LEU A 36 -0.43 -15.44 -0.87
CA LEU A 36 -1.52 -15.92 -0.05
C LEU A 36 -1.93 -17.36 -0.41
N LYS A 37 -2.01 -17.69 -1.70
CA LYS A 37 -2.34 -19.05 -2.15
C LYS A 37 -1.28 -20.07 -1.75
N ALA A 38 0.00 -19.71 -1.75
CA ALA A 38 1.08 -20.57 -1.31
C ALA A 38 0.97 -20.95 0.18
N GLN A 39 0.34 -20.11 0.99
CA GLN A 39 0.02 -20.36 2.39
C GLN A 39 -1.30 -21.14 2.58
N GLY A 40 -1.93 -21.61 1.51
CA GLY A 40 -3.22 -22.31 1.57
C GLY A 40 -4.41 -21.41 1.91
N ILE A 41 -4.27 -20.10 1.73
CA ILE A 41 -5.31 -19.11 2.05
C ILE A 41 -6.19 -18.92 0.81
N ASP A 42 -7.52 -19.04 1.01
CA ASP A 42 -8.48 -18.70 -0.04
C ASP A 42 -8.61 -17.19 -0.16
N VAL A 43 -8.55 -16.71 -1.41
CA VAL A 43 -8.52 -15.29 -1.78
C VAL A 43 -9.54 -15.02 -2.88
N ASP A 44 -10.43 -14.08 -2.63
CA ASP A 44 -11.29 -13.49 -3.66
C ASP A 44 -10.57 -12.27 -4.27
N VAL A 45 -10.72 -12.06 -5.57
CA VAL A 45 -10.31 -10.83 -6.25
C VAL A 45 -11.58 -10.05 -6.56
N ILE A 46 -11.66 -8.83 -6.09
CA ILE A 46 -12.89 -8.02 -6.19
C ILE A 46 -12.58 -6.58 -6.61
N ASP A 47 -13.62 -5.91 -7.08
CA ASP A 47 -13.60 -4.48 -7.34
C ASP A 47 -13.61 -3.65 -6.04
N SER A 48 -13.15 -2.41 -6.09
CA SER A 48 -13.01 -1.53 -4.92
C SER A 48 -14.35 -1.15 -4.28
N ASP A 49 -15.46 -1.18 -5.04
CA ASP A 49 -16.81 -0.83 -4.58
C ASP A 49 -17.58 -2.00 -3.92
N GLN A 50 -16.98 -3.19 -3.87
CA GLN A 50 -17.64 -4.37 -3.32
C GLN A 50 -17.68 -4.35 -1.79
N LYS A 51 -18.72 -5.02 -1.22
CA LYS A 51 -18.89 -5.11 0.23
C LYS A 51 -17.78 -5.93 0.90
N LEU A 52 -17.30 -5.41 2.02
CA LEU A 52 -16.18 -5.99 2.78
C LEU A 52 -16.62 -6.82 4.00
N ASP A 53 -17.94 -7.00 4.23
CA ASP A 53 -18.50 -7.53 5.49
C ASP A 53 -18.03 -8.94 5.87
N ARG A 54 -17.74 -9.78 4.88
CA ARG A 54 -17.36 -11.18 5.08
C ARG A 54 -15.87 -11.43 5.19
N TYR A 55 -15.06 -10.38 5.09
CA TYR A 55 -13.61 -10.51 5.07
C TYR A 55 -12.97 -10.07 6.39
N SER A 56 -11.82 -10.62 6.69
CA SER A 56 -10.98 -10.24 7.83
C SER A 56 -9.65 -9.62 7.41
N LEU A 57 -9.25 -9.81 6.15
CA LEU A 57 -8.07 -9.20 5.54
C LEU A 57 -8.44 -8.69 4.15
N VAL A 58 -8.09 -7.45 3.88
CA VAL A 58 -8.16 -6.79 2.57
C VAL A 58 -6.75 -6.36 2.19
N VAL A 59 -6.32 -6.72 1.00
CA VAL A 59 -5.08 -6.21 0.39
C VAL A 59 -5.47 -5.32 -0.77
N ALA A 60 -4.97 -4.09 -0.77
CA ALA A 60 -5.25 -3.07 -1.79
C ALA A 60 -3.92 -2.63 -2.44
N PRO A 61 -3.40 -3.41 -3.41
CA PRO A 61 -2.15 -3.09 -4.08
C PRO A 61 -2.34 -1.89 -5.00
N MET A 62 -1.56 -0.82 -4.83
CA MET A 62 -1.66 0.42 -5.63
C MET A 62 -3.12 0.85 -5.85
N LEU A 63 -3.91 1.03 -4.81
CA LEU A 63 -5.26 1.60 -4.92
C LEU A 63 -5.13 3.10 -5.27
N TYR A 64 -4.69 3.37 -6.49
CA TYR A 64 -4.33 4.69 -7.02
C TYR A 64 -5.55 5.62 -7.03
N MET A 65 -6.66 5.10 -7.56
CA MET A 65 -7.93 5.80 -7.65
C MET A 65 -8.84 5.42 -6.48
N VAL A 66 -9.29 6.41 -5.71
CA VAL A 66 -10.26 6.20 -4.63
C VAL A 66 -11.60 6.78 -5.06
N LYS A 67 -12.51 5.90 -5.46
CA LYS A 67 -13.87 6.25 -5.87
C LYS A 67 -14.71 6.68 -4.67
N PRO A 68 -15.83 7.43 -4.89
CA PRO A 68 -16.77 7.80 -3.83
C PRO A 68 -17.26 6.58 -3.04
N GLY A 69 -17.22 6.65 -1.72
CA GLY A 69 -17.64 5.59 -0.80
C GLY A 69 -16.60 4.52 -0.50
N VAL A 70 -15.49 4.46 -1.26
CA VAL A 70 -14.44 3.45 -1.04
C VAL A 70 -13.68 3.75 0.25
N ALA A 71 -13.31 5.01 0.50
CA ALA A 71 -12.60 5.38 1.72
C ALA A 71 -13.42 5.06 2.97
N GLU A 72 -14.69 5.44 2.98
CA GLU A 72 -15.63 5.16 4.07
C GLU A 72 -15.82 3.65 4.29
N SER A 73 -15.90 2.87 3.21
CA SER A 73 -16.02 1.41 3.29
C SER A 73 -14.78 0.75 3.91
N LEU A 74 -13.57 1.22 3.55
CA LEU A 74 -12.31 0.76 4.12
C LEU A 74 -12.18 1.17 5.60
N GLU A 75 -12.54 2.39 5.94
CA GLU A 75 -12.58 2.84 7.33
C GLU A 75 -13.52 1.99 8.20
N GLU A 76 -14.74 1.75 7.72
CA GLU A 76 -15.72 0.93 8.42
C GLU A 76 -15.23 -0.51 8.58
N PHE A 77 -14.59 -1.06 7.54
CA PHE A 77 -13.97 -2.39 7.58
C PHE A 77 -12.91 -2.48 8.68
N VAL A 78 -11.99 -1.52 8.75
CA VAL A 78 -10.92 -1.52 9.77
C VAL A 78 -11.49 -1.21 11.16
N LYS A 79 -12.41 -0.25 11.30
CA LYS A 79 -13.06 0.07 12.59
C LYS A 79 -13.68 -1.13 13.29
N ARG A 80 -14.21 -2.10 12.53
CA ARG A 80 -14.83 -3.32 13.10
C ARG A 80 -13.87 -4.51 13.24
N GLY A 81 -12.55 -4.29 13.20
CA GLY A 81 -11.52 -5.31 13.44
C GLY A 81 -10.88 -5.90 12.18
N GLY A 82 -11.17 -5.35 11.00
CA GLY A 82 -10.54 -5.76 9.74
C GLY A 82 -9.06 -5.40 9.68
N GLN A 83 -8.29 -6.20 8.97
CA GLN A 83 -6.89 -5.92 8.63
C GLN A 83 -6.80 -5.41 7.19
N LEU A 84 -6.33 -4.19 7.01
CA LEU A 84 -6.09 -3.59 5.70
C LEU A 84 -4.59 -3.52 5.42
N VAL A 85 -4.18 -3.95 4.23
CA VAL A 85 -2.81 -3.76 3.72
C VAL A 85 -2.89 -2.98 2.43
N MET A 86 -2.32 -1.78 2.42
CA MET A 86 -2.19 -0.95 1.22
C MET A 86 -0.73 -0.84 0.81
N THR A 87 -0.50 -0.63 -0.47
CA THR A 87 0.87 -0.41 -0.96
C THR A 87 1.05 0.99 -1.52
N TYR A 88 2.28 1.32 -1.87
CA TYR A 88 2.69 2.56 -2.52
C TYR A 88 1.76 2.96 -3.68
N LEU A 89 1.78 4.22 -4.07
CA LEU A 89 0.91 4.83 -5.10
C LEU A 89 -0.59 4.64 -4.83
N SER A 90 -1.03 4.60 -3.58
CA SER A 90 -2.44 4.52 -3.22
C SER A 90 -3.00 5.89 -2.82
N GLY A 91 -4.28 6.14 -3.16
CA GLY A 91 -4.98 7.37 -2.80
C GLY A 91 -4.47 8.61 -3.53
N VAL A 92 -4.07 8.48 -4.78
CA VAL A 92 -3.51 9.57 -5.58
C VAL A 92 -4.60 10.41 -6.25
N ALA A 93 -5.62 9.77 -6.83
CA ALA A 93 -6.63 10.41 -7.65
C ALA A 93 -8.06 10.00 -7.27
N ASP A 94 -9.03 10.84 -7.63
CA ASP A 94 -10.46 10.56 -7.56
C ASP A 94 -10.94 9.77 -8.80
N GLU A 95 -12.25 9.53 -8.89
CA GLU A 95 -12.89 8.81 -10.01
C GLU A 95 -12.79 9.50 -11.37
N ASN A 96 -12.36 10.74 -11.42
CA ASN A 96 -12.12 11.52 -12.63
C ASN A 96 -10.63 11.61 -12.98
N ASP A 97 -9.78 10.82 -12.32
CA ASP A 97 -8.32 10.88 -12.43
C ASP A 97 -7.73 12.25 -12.05
N LEU A 98 -8.38 12.96 -11.14
CA LEU A 98 -7.91 14.23 -10.58
C LEU A 98 -7.21 13.96 -9.24
N CYS A 99 -5.98 14.42 -9.11
CA CYS A 99 -5.23 14.30 -7.86
C CYS A 99 -5.95 14.96 -6.70
N PHE A 100 -6.00 14.29 -5.56
CA PHE A 100 -6.59 14.85 -4.35
C PHE A 100 -5.84 16.09 -3.87
N LEU A 101 -6.59 17.14 -3.56
CA LEU A 101 -6.03 18.32 -2.90
C LEU A 101 -5.59 17.95 -1.49
N GLY A 102 -4.40 18.40 -1.10
CA GLY A 102 -3.83 18.11 0.22
C GLY A 102 -2.93 16.88 0.27
N GLY A 103 -2.67 16.21 -0.87
CA GLY A 103 -1.65 15.16 -1.04
C GLY A 103 -2.12 13.75 -0.72
N VAL A 104 -1.21 12.81 -0.88
CA VAL A 104 -1.39 11.35 -0.80
C VAL A 104 -1.33 10.87 0.65
N PRO A 105 -2.11 9.85 1.06
CA PRO A 105 -3.07 9.06 0.28
C PRO A 105 -4.51 9.63 0.26
N GLY A 106 -4.71 10.88 -0.08
CA GLY A 106 -6.01 11.49 -0.26
C GLY A 106 -6.93 11.36 0.96
N PRO A 107 -8.16 10.82 0.80
CA PRO A 107 -9.11 10.66 1.90
C PRO A 107 -8.71 9.57 2.91
N LEU A 108 -7.67 8.78 2.64
CA LEU A 108 -7.24 7.65 3.48
C LEU A 108 -6.15 8.03 4.50
N LYS A 109 -5.78 9.32 4.60
CA LYS A 109 -4.69 9.77 5.48
C LYS A 109 -4.89 9.40 6.95
N ASP A 110 -6.08 9.64 7.47
CA ASP A 110 -6.40 9.36 8.87
C ASP A 110 -6.46 7.85 9.14
N LEU A 111 -7.03 7.09 8.21
CA LEU A 111 -7.07 5.63 8.27
C LEU A 111 -5.66 5.03 8.30
N MET A 112 -4.79 5.50 7.41
CA MET A 112 -3.41 4.99 7.31
C MET A 112 -2.47 5.61 8.35
N GLY A 113 -2.83 6.75 8.95
CA GLY A 113 -2.02 7.46 9.94
C GLY A 113 -0.71 8.02 9.37
N ILE A 114 -0.71 8.36 8.08
CA ILE A 114 0.47 8.86 7.33
C ILE A 114 0.08 9.96 6.34
N TRP A 115 1.10 10.63 5.81
CA TRP A 115 1.02 11.37 4.55
C TRP A 115 2.29 11.14 3.74
N VAL A 116 2.17 11.13 2.42
CA VAL A 116 3.29 10.92 1.49
C VAL A 116 3.71 12.28 0.94
N GLU A 117 5.00 12.60 1.11
CA GLU A 117 5.60 13.85 0.63
C GLU A 117 5.97 13.76 -0.85
N GLU A 118 6.59 12.65 -1.23
CA GLU A 118 7.13 12.42 -2.56
C GLU A 118 7.09 10.93 -2.90
N THR A 119 7.09 10.61 -4.18
CA THR A 119 7.25 9.25 -4.68
C THR A 119 8.48 9.19 -5.57
N ASP A 120 9.47 8.40 -5.20
CA ASP A 120 10.70 8.20 -5.95
C ASP A 120 10.60 6.98 -6.87
N GLY A 121 10.97 7.15 -8.13
CA GLY A 121 11.04 6.09 -9.13
C GLY A 121 12.49 5.67 -9.40
N LEU A 122 12.91 4.56 -8.86
CA LEU A 122 14.26 4.02 -9.04
C LEU A 122 14.48 3.51 -10.47
N TRP A 123 15.72 3.63 -10.96
CA TRP A 123 16.11 2.99 -12.22
C TRP A 123 16.10 1.47 -12.09
N ASP A 124 16.04 0.74 -13.22
CA ASP A 124 15.93 -0.72 -13.23
C ASP A 124 17.08 -1.46 -12.53
N HIS A 125 18.25 -0.80 -12.44
CA HIS A 125 19.44 -1.35 -11.79
C HIS A 125 19.67 -0.82 -10.37
N ASP A 126 18.89 0.16 -9.94
CA ASP A 126 18.99 0.71 -8.58
C ASP A 126 18.18 -0.12 -7.60
N ARG A 127 18.70 -0.24 -6.41
CA ARG A 127 18.05 -0.92 -5.28
C ARG A 127 18.21 -0.09 -4.03
N ASN A 128 17.18 -0.13 -3.20
CA ASN A 128 17.23 0.31 -1.82
C ASN A 128 16.99 -0.89 -0.93
N SER A 129 17.04 -0.72 0.36
CA SER A 129 16.75 -1.76 1.34
C SER A 129 15.69 -1.30 2.34
N ILE A 130 14.98 -2.28 2.89
CA ILE A 130 14.05 -2.10 4.00
C ILE A 130 14.70 -2.72 5.22
N VAL A 131 14.84 -1.94 6.28
CA VAL A 131 15.43 -2.37 7.55
C VAL A 131 14.34 -2.37 8.62
N PRO A 132 13.93 -3.56 9.13
CA PRO A 132 12.96 -3.64 10.21
C PRO A 132 13.45 -2.91 11.47
N VAL A 133 12.54 -2.23 12.17
CA VAL A 133 12.87 -1.63 13.47
C VAL A 133 12.80 -2.67 14.58
N ASP A 134 13.52 -2.42 15.67
CA ASP A 134 13.48 -3.28 16.86
C ASP A 134 12.06 -3.31 17.44
N GLY A 135 11.56 -4.52 17.73
CA GLY A 135 10.22 -4.71 18.27
C GLY A 135 9.07 -4.50 17.26
N ASN A 136 9.36 -4.58 15.95
CA ASN A 136 8.33 -4.52 14.93
C ASN A 136 7.28 -5.63 15.08
N GLU A 137 6.05 -5.34 14.67
CA GLU A 137 4.91 -6.27 14.79
C GLU A 137 4.90 -7.35 13.68
N MET A 138 5.73 -7.20 12.64
CA MET A 138 5.88 -8.19 11.57
C MET A 138 6.66 -9.44 12.01
N GLY A 139 7.43 -9.34 13.10
CA GLY A 139 8.26 -10.44 13.60
C GLY A 139 9.45 -10.78 12.71
N ILE A 140 9.91 -9.86 11.86
CA ILE A 140 11.06 -10.03 10.98
C ILE A 140 12.26 -9.23 11.49
N SER A 141 13.46 -9.79 11.31
CA SER A 141 14.74 -9.19 11.73
C SER A 141 15.65 -8.85 10.57
N ASP A 142 15.47 -9.53 9.45
CA ASP A 142 16.37 -9.41 8.31
C ASP A 142 15.93 -8.27 7.38
N SER A 143 16.90 -7.51 6.89
CA SER A 143 16.64 -6.52 5.85
C SER A 143 16.37 -7.21 4.51
N CYS A 144 15.53 -6.59 3.69
CA CYS A 144 15.25 -7.06 2.34
C CYS A 144 15.46 -5.94 1.31
N GLU A 145 15.75 -6.33 0.07
CA GLU A 145 15.89 -5.38 -1.03
C GLU A 145 14.52 -4.91 -1.52
N CYS A 146 14.46 -3.65 -1.90
CA CYS A 146 13.32 -3.04 -2.58
C CYS A 146 13.79 -2.21 -3.78
N GLY A 147 12.87 -1.87 -4.67
CA GLY A 147 13.19 -1.11 -5.86
C GLY A 147 11.95 -0.60 -6.56
N ILE A 148 12.09 -0.16 -7.80
CA ILE A 148 11.05 0.34 -8.70
C ILE A 148 10.40 1.63 -8.21
N ILE A 149 9.64 1.61 -7.11
CA ILE A 149 8.93 2.78 -6.55
C ILE A 149 9.05 2.76 -5.03
N CYS A 150 9.35 3.95 -4.48
CA CYS A 150 9.45 4.21 -3.05
C CYS A 150 8.67 5.47 -2.70
N ASP A 151 7.63 5.35 -1.86
CA ASP A 151 6.93 6.51 -1.30
C ASP A 151 7.70 7.04 -0.08
N LEU A 152 8.00 8.33 -0.09
CA LEU A 152 8.60 9.02 1.05
C LEU A 152 7.47 9.52 1.95
N MET A 153 7.22 8.80 3.05
CA MET A 153 6.10 9.07 3.91
C MET A 153 6.50 9.56 5.30
N HIS A 154 5.59 10.30 5.91
CA HIS A 154 5.67 10.76 7.30
C HIS A 154 4.51 10.17 8.09
N THR A 155 4.77 9.76 9.31
CA THR A 155 3.72 9.25 10.21
C THR A 155 3.03 10.38 10.97
N THR A 156 1.74 10.25 11.17
CA THR A 156 0.93 11.09 12.08
C THR A 156 0.55 10.29 13.32
N THR A 157 -0.19 9.20 13.15
CA THR A 157 -0.60 8.27 14.22
C THR A 157 -0.03 6.87 14.04
N ALA A 158 0.44 6.53 12.83
CA ALA A 158 0.98 5.21 12.55
C ALA A 158 2.32 4.95 13.24
N ARG A 159 2.56 3.70 13.60
CA ARG A 159 3.83 3.20 14.14
C ARG A 159 4.71 2.69 13.01
N VAL A 160 5.98 3.05 13.03
CA VAL A 160 6.97 2.59 12.06
C VAL A 160 7.34 1.13 12.35
N GLN A 161 7.33 0.31 11.31
CA GLN A 161 7.69 -1.11 11.37
C GLN A 161 9.01 -1.40 10.68
N ALA A 162 9.32 -0.63 9.63
CA ALA A 162 10.59 -0.67 8.93
C ALA A 162 10.92 0.70 8.34
N VAL A 163 12.21 0.93 8.10
CA VAL A 163 12.74 2.16 7.51
C VAL A 163 13.56 1.86 6.26
N TYR A 164 13.76 2.87 5.41
CA TYR A 164 14.70 2.77 4.29
C TYR A 164 16.15 2.67 4.79
N GLY A 165 16.94 1.79 4.18
CA GLY A 165 18.32 1.54 4.55
C GLY A 165 19.34 2.40 3.82
N ASP A 166 18.99 2.92 2.65
CA ASP A 166 19.89 3.63 1.76
C ASP A 166 19.23 4.87 1.13
N ASP A 167 19.99 5.60 0.30
CA ASP A 167 19.61 6.81 -0.39
C ASP A 167 19.46 8.05 0.53
N PHE A 168 19.06 9.21 -0.03
CA PHE A 168 18.89 10.48 0.69
C PHE A 168 17.78 10.42 1.74
N TYR A 169 16.84 9.50 1.57
CA TYR A 169 15.74 9.26 2.52
C TYR A 169 15.99 8.09 3.49
N LYS A 170 17.23 7.65 3.62
CA LYS A 170 17.63 6.64 4.62
C LYS A 170 17.12 6.97 6.01
N GLY A 171 16.51 5.99 6.68
CA GLY A 171 15.95 6.13 8.02
C GLY A 171 14.52 6.68 8.05
N THR A 172 13.94 7.08 6.92
CA THR A 172 12.53 7.44 6.84
C THR A 172 11.64 6.19 6.80
N PRO A 173 10.36 6.27 7.22
CA PRO A 173 9.47 5.12 7.26
C PRO A 173 9.27 4.47 5.90
N ALA A 174 9.37 3.14 5.83
CA ALA A 174 9.11 2.33 4.65
C ALA A 174 7.91 1.38 4.82
N ILE A 175 7.66 0.92 6.06
CA ILE A 175 6.45 0.14 6.41
C ILE A 175 5.90 0.70 7.72
N THR A 176 4.59 0.91 7.74
CA THR A 176 3.89 1.42 8.93
C THR A 176 2.62 0.63 9.22
N VAL A 177 2.16 0.70 10.47
CA VAL A 177 0.86 0.19 10.91
C VAL A 177 0.15 1.24 11.75
N ASN A 178 -1.13 1.44 11.50
CA ASN A 178 -2.00 2.32 12.26
C ASN A 178 -3.14 1.53 12.89
N ASP A 179 -3.35 1.69 14.20
CA ASP A 179 -4.54 1.16 14.86
C ASP A 179 -5.71 2.10 14.56
N PHE A 180 -6.82 1.54 14.06
CA PHE A 180 -7.99 2.31 13.70
C PHE A 180 -9.26 1.55 14.11
N GLY A 181 -9.93 2.02 15.17
CA GLY A 181 -11.00 1.27 15.80
C GLY A 181 -10.51 -0.03 16.42
N GLU A 182 -11.08 -1.17 16.02
CA GLU A 182 -10.70 -2.51 16.51
C GLU A 182 -9.70 -3.23 15.57
N GLY A 183 -9.36 -2.62 14.43
CA GLY A 183 -8.49 -3.20 13.41
C GLY A 183 -7.20 -2.42 13.18
N GLN A 184 -6.50 -2.80 12.12
CA GLN A 184 -5.23 -2.20 11.75
C GLN A 184 -5.14 -1.93 10.25
N ALA A 185 -4.50 -0.81 9.90
CA ALA A 185 -4.18 -0.43 8.54
C ALA A 185 -2.66 -0.38 8.35
N TRP A 186 -2.16 -1.20 7.45
CA TRP A 186 -0.75 -1.34 7.10
C TRP A 186 -0.47 -0.63 5.78
N TYR A 187 0.62 0.15 5.73
CA TYR A 187 1.10 0.76 4.51
C TYR A 187 2.51 0.28 4.17
N ILE A 188 2.68 -0.25 2.96
CA ILE A 188 3.96 -0.71 2.43
C ILE A 188 4.36 0.28 1.33
N ALA A 189 5.28 1.18 1.65
CA ALA A 189 5.67 2.31 0.81
C ALA A 189 6.57 1.94 -0.38
N VAL A 190 6.85 0.67 -0.58
CA VAL A 190 7.85 0.20 -1.55
C VAL A 190 7.36 -0.95 -2.40
N SER A 191 7.90 -1.02 -3.62
CA SER A 191 7.87 -2.25 -4.39
C SER A 191 8.98 -3.18 -3.90
N TYR A 192 8.64 -4.40 -3.55
CA TYR A 192 9.60 -5.43 -3.18
C TYR A 192 9.77 -6.45 -4.31
N THR A 193 11.02 -6.89 -4.52
CA THR A 193 11.37 -7.70 -5.68
C THR A 193 11.14 -9.20 -5.50
N HIS A 194 10.95 -9.70 -4.27
CA HIS A 194 10.67 -11.11 -4.00
C HIS A 194 9.98 -11.29 -2.65
N LEU A 195 8.76 -11.84 -2.68
CA LEU A 195 8.15 -12.55 -1.56
C LEU A 195 8.53 -14.03 -1.71
N THR A 196 9.69 -14.43 -1.21
CA THR A 196 10.06 -15.85 -1.08
C THR A 196 9.88 -16.33 0.34
#